data_d6afd2191a09d438a25ea5ecd5c85639
#
_entry.id   d6afd2191a09d438a25ea5ecd5c85639
#
_cell.length_a   1.000
_cell.length_b   1.000
_cell.length_c   1.000
_cell.angle_alpha   90.00
_cell.angle_beta   90.00
_cell.angle_gamma   90.00
#
_symmetry.space_group_name_H-M   'P 1'
#
loop_
_entity.id
_entity.type
_entity.pdbx_description
1 polymer ?
#
loop_
_entity_poly.entity_id
_entity_poly.type
_entity_poly.pdbx_seq_one_letter_code
_entity_poly.pdbx_strand_id
1 'polypeptide(L)'
;MPVSLNCPNCGAPASESDTSCEYCGSRLTAVACPSCMGAMFVGSEFCPHCGAKVAAPEDTGERALRCPGCGNDMPQVRLGSVLLHECTKCGSAWLTPETFAAVCRDREALGALAAAVGGTAQSLRPDFTAKIRYVRCPVCDKMLNRVNFGHRSGVIVDVCKHHGVWFERDELRQVLSFIQRGGLEQMLRDVEEQEKIRQRALGLYAPSMPSPADDRSAAITAYLDAAAKGPEPLSLLALVNKLFS
;
A
#
# COMPACT_ATOMS: atom_id res chain seq x y z
N MET A 1 12.76 21.28 32.16
CA MET A 1 12.44 22.17 31.03
C MET A 1 11.94 21.26 29.92
N PRO A 2 10.83 21.55 29.24
CA PRO A 2 10.43 20.77 28.09
C PRO A 2 11.52 20.90 27.01
N VAL A 3 12.02 19.77 26.54
CA VAL A 3 12.98 19.76 25.45
C VAL A 3 12.20 20.06 24.17
N SER A 4 12.56 21.16 23.50
CA SER A 4 11.99 21.47 22.19
C SER A 4 12.59 20.53 21.16
N LEU A 5 11.73 19.87 20.41
CA LEU A 5 12.12 19.08 19.26
C LEU A 5 12.37 20.02 18.07
N ASN A 6 13.24 19.62 17.16
CA ASN A 6 13.49 20.35 15.94
C ASN A 6 13.11 19.50 14.73
N CYS A 7 12.54 20.15 13.71
CA CYS A 7 12.23 19.49 12.45
C CYS A 7 13.52 18.93 11.82
N PRO A 8 13.59 17.63 11.53
CA PRO A 8 14.78 17.01 10.97
C PRO A 8 15.14 17.51 9.56
N ASN A 9 14.16 18.13 8.86
CA ASN A 9 14.37 18.61 7.49
C ASN A 9 14.87 20.07 7.41
N CYS A 10 14.38 20.97 8.29
CA CYS A 10 14.71 22.39 8.22
C CYS A 10 15.26 22.97 9.52
N GLY A 11 15.32 22.19 10.61
CA GLY A 11 15.82 22.63 11.92
C GLY A 11 14.87 23.53 12.70
N ALA A 12 13.70 23.88 12.17
CA ALA A 12 12.75 24.75 12.88
C ALA A 12 12.17 24.04 14.13
N PRO A 13 11.89 24.80 15.21
CA PRO A 13 11.30 24.23 16.41
C PRO A 13 9.91 23.65 16.11
N ALA A 14 9.62 22.51 16.71
CA ALA A 14 8.35 21.81 16.58
C ALA A 14 7.96 21.12 17.88
N SER A 15 6.67 20.91 18.09
CA SER A 15 6.14 20.19 19.23
C SER A 15 6.05 18.70 18.94
N GLU A 16 6.17 17.86 19.96
CA GLU A 16 5.95 16.41 19.87
C GLU A 16 4.57 16.04 19.29
N SER A 17 3.58 16.90 19.48
CA SER A 17 2.22 16.73 18.97
C SER A 17 2.05 17.13 17.50
N ASP A 18 3.03 17.82 16.93
CA ASP A 18 2.93 18.31 15.56
C ASP A 18 3.08 17.17 14.56
N THR A 19 2.14 17.10 13.63
CA THR A 19 2.16 16.10 12.55
C THR A 19 2.82 16.61 11.28
N SER A 20 3.06 17.93 11.20
CA SER A 20 3.73 18.59 10.08
C SER A 20 4.47 19.85 10.57
N CYS A 21 5.61 20.12 9.97
CA CYS A 21 6.37 21.32 10.27
C CYS A 21 5.69 22.56 9.68
N GLU A 22 5.40 23.56 10.50
CA GLU A 22 4.77 24.82 10.06
C GLU A 22 5.64 25.59 9.05
N TYR A 23 6.96 25.44 9.12
CA TYR A 23 7.90 26.19 8.28
C TYR A 23 8.15 25.57 6.90
N CYS A 24 8.36 24.23 6.86
CA CYS A 24 8.72 23.57 5.60
C CYS A 24 7.68 22.57 5.10
N GLY A 25 6.62 22.34 5.86
CA GLY A 25 5.54 21.40 5.52
C GLY A 25 5.94 19.93 5.61
N SER A 26 7.19 19.61 6.03
CA SER A 26 7.61 18.22 6.20
C SER A 26 6.80 17.53 7.28
N ARG A 27 6.52 16.26 7.05
CA ARG A 27 5.86 15.41 8.04
C ARG A 27 6.74 15.23 9.26
N LEU A 28 6.14 15.35 10.43
CA LEU A 28 6.76 15.07 11.73
C LEU A 28 6.09 13.86 12.33
N THR A 29 6.88 12.82 12.62
CA THR A 29 6.41 11.61 13.30
C THR A 29 7.27 11.43 14.54
N ALA A 30 6.66 11.59 15.70
CA ALA A 30 7.35 11.38 16.97
C ALA A 30 7.51 9.89 17.23
N VAL A 31 8.71 9.49 17.64
CA VAL A 31 9.08 8.12 18.04
C VAL A 31 9.88 8.16 19.32
N ALA A 32 9.89 7.06 20.08
CA ALA A 32 10.73 6.93 21.25
C ALA A 32 12.19 6.62 20.84
N CYS A 33 13.13 7.31 21.47
CA CYS A 33 14.55 7.01 21.29
C CYS A 33 14.87 5.60 21.81
N PRO A 34 15.56 4.74 21.05
CA PRO A 34 15.91 3.41 21.50
C PRO A 34 16.87 3.37 22.71
N SER A 35 17.62 4.46 22.95
CA SER A 35 18.60 4.54 24.04
C SER A 35 18.04 5.10 25.35
N CYS A 36 17.12 6.10 25.29
CA CYS A 36 16.63 6.78 26.49
C CYS A 36 15.11 6.88 26.58
N MET A 37 14.36 6.36 25.59
CA MET A 37 12.90 6.43 25.47
C MET A 37 12.32 7.86 25.38
N GLY A 38 13.15 8.91 25.31
CA GLY A 38 12.72 10.28 25.07
C GLY A 38 12.17 10.46 23.65
N ALA A 39 11.21 11.37 23.49
CA ALA A 39 10.60 11.64 22.19
C ALA A 39 11.60 12.27 21.21
N MET A 40 11.56 11.85 19.97
CA MET A 40 12.35 12.40 18.86
C MET A 40 11.57 12.26 17.57
N PHE A 41 11.89 13.04 16.54
CA PHE A 41 11.28 12.84 15.23
C PHE A 41 12.04 11.82 14.39
N VAL A 42 11.30 11.05 13.61
CA VAL A 42 11.87 10.18 12.57
C VAL A 42 12.73 11.03 11.63
N GLY A 43 13.95 10.56 11.30
CA GLY A 43 14.90 11.31 10.47
C GLY A 43 15.84 12.24 11.25
N SER A 44 15.74 12.30 12.57
CA SER A 44 16.72 13.00 13.40
C SER A 44 18.04 12.21 13.45
N GLU A 45 19.17 12.85 13.22
CA GLU A 45 20.48 12.20 13.31
C GLU A 45 20.89 11.87 14.75
N PHE A 46 20.44 12.69 15.71
CA PHE A 46 20.75 12.56 17.12
C PHE A 46 19.49 12.72 17.97
N CYS A 47 19.43 11.99 19.06
CA CYS A 47 18.37 12.16 20.04
C CYS A 47 18.54 13.50 20.79
N PRO A 48 17.53 14.38 20.84
CA PRO A 48 17.64 15.67 21.54
C PRO A 48 17.73 15.52 23.07
N HIS A 49 17.38 14.35 23.63
CA HIS A 49 17.42 14.11 25.07
C HIS A 49 18.75 13.52 25.57
N CYS A 50 19.33 12.55 24.85
CA CYS A 50 20.52 11.85 25.30
C CYS A 50 21.73 11.99 24.37
N GLY A 51 21.58 12.67 23.24
CA GLY A 51 22.64 12.83 22.24
C GLY A 51 23.03 11.55 21.50
N ALA A 52 22.37 10.42 21.76
CA ALA A 52 22.69 9.18 21.06
C ALA A 52 22.46 9.36 19.55
N LYS A 53 23.46 8.91 18.77
CA LYS A 53 23.31 8.89 17.31
C LYS A 53 22.24 7.86 16.95
N VAL A 54 21.25 8.30 16.23
CA VAL A 54 20.22 7.42 15.69
C VAL A 54 20.76 6.84 14.39
N ALA A 55 20.65 5.52 14.23
CA ALA A 55 20.99 4.92 12.96
C ALA A 55 20.13 5.55 11.87
N ALA A 56 20.76 6.24 10.94
CA ALA A 56 20.06 6.65 9.73
C ALA A 56 19.44 5.41 9.10
N PRO A 57 18.25 5.51 8.49
CA PRO A 57 17.74 4.41 7.68
C PRO A 57 18.86 4.00 6.73
N GLU A 58 19.14 2.68 6.70
CA GLU A 58 20.24 2.18 5.86
C GLU A 58 19.99 2.64 4.43
N ASP A 59 20.88 3.51 3.96
CA ASP A 59 20.91 3.89 2.55
C ASP A 59 21.33 2.63 1.77
N THR A 60 20.38 2.03 1.09
CA THR A 60 20.61 0.79 0.32
C THR A 60 21.42 1.03 -0.94
N GLY A 61 21.86 2.27 -1.18
CA GLY A 61 22.61 2.68 -2.38
C GLY A 61 21.75 2.66 -3.65
N GLU A 62 20.48 2.34 -3.56
CA GLU A 62 19.57 2.44 -4.70
C GLU A 62 19.23 3.91 -5.00
N ARG A 63 19.09 4.19 -6.28
CA ARG A 63 18.73 5.52 -6.77
C ARG A 63 17.39 5.97 -6.17
N ALA A 64 17.40 7.11 -5.48
CA ALA A 64 16.18 7.71 -4.98
C ALA A 64 15.17 7.95 -6.12
N LEU A 65 13.92 7.56 -5.89
CA LEU A 65 12.83 7.83 -6.82
C LEU A 65 12.37 9.28 -6.68
N ARG A 66 11.77 9.83 -7.73
CA ARG A 66 11.12 11.14 -7.69
C ARG A 66 9.67 10.98 -7.23
N CYS A 67 9.28 11.71 -6.20
CA CYS A 67 7.92 11.66 -5.67
C CYS A 67 6.89 12.11 -6.72
N PRO A 68 5.92 11.26 -7.09
CA PRO A 68 4.87 11.62 -8.04
C PRO A 68 4.01 12.80 -7.56
N GLY A 69 3.87 12.95 -6.24
CA GLY A 69 3.07 13.99 -5.63
C GLY A 69 3.71 15.36 -5.60
N CYS A 70 4.97 15.47 -5.22
CA CYS A 70 5.63 16.77 -4.96
C CYS A 70 6.96 16.97 -5.70
N GLY A 71 7.46 15.98 -6.44
CA GLY A 71 8.69 16.06 -7.21
C GLY A 71 9.98 15.99 -6.39
N ASN A 72 9.91 15.85 -5.07
CA ASN A 72 11.09 15.70 -4.22
C ASN A 72 11.60 14.25 -4.24
N ASP A 73 12.83 14.06 -3.78
CA ASP A 73 13.41 12.74 -3.70
C ASP A 73 12.69 11.85 -2.66
N MET A 74 12.53 10.59 -3.01
CA MET A 74 12.00 9.53 -2.16
C MET A 74 13.12 8.53 -1.93
N PRO A 75 13.92 8.67 -0.88
CA PRO A 75 14.93 7.68 -0.51
C PRO A 75 14.26 6.35 -0.19
N GLN A 76 15.00 5.28 -0.40
CA GLN A 76 14.59 3.97 0.07
C GLN A 76 14.83 3.89 1.58
N VAL A 77 13.82 3.45 2.31
CA VAL A 77 13.87 3.26 3.76
C VAL A 77 13.51 1.83 4.11
N ARG A 78 14.17 1.29 5.14
CA ARG A 78 13.85 -0.01 5.70
C ARG A 78 13.04 0.16 6.97
N LEU A 79 11.84 -0.42 6.98
CA LEU A 79 10.96 -0.47 8.15
C LEU A 79 10.75 -1.93 8.56
N GLY A 80 11.54 -2.40 9.52
CA GLY A 80 11.60 -3.84 9.85
C GLY A 80 12.12 -4.67 8.67
N SER A 81 11.36 -5.64 8.22
CA SER A 81 11.66 -6.47 7.05
C SER A 81 11.22 -5.84 5.72
N VAL A 82 10.54 -4.70 5.76
CA VAL A 82 9.92 -4.06 4.59
C VAL A 82 10.82 -2.95 4.05
N LEU A 83 11.11 -3.00 2.74
CA LEU A 83 11.78 -1.93 2.00
C LEU A 83 10.75 -1.12 1.22
N LEU A 84 10.75 0.19 1.36
CA LEU A 84 9.88 1.08 0.61
C LEU A 84 10.58 2.41 0.33
N HIS A 85 10.06 3.18 -0.61
CA HIS A 85 10.51 4.56 -0.80
C HIS A 85 9.53 5.52 -0.11
N GLU A 86 10.02 6.42 0.73
CA GLU A 86 9.19 7.41 1.43
C GLU A 86 9.64 8.82 1.11
N CYS A 87 8.69 9.68 0.76
CA CYS A 87 8.96 11.10 0.55
C CYS A 87 9.00 11.83 1.88
N THR A 88 10.18 12.35 2.23
CA THR A 88 10.40 13.10 3.49
C THR A 88 9.58 14.39 3.55
N LYS A 89 9.21 14.96 2.41
CA LYS A 89 8.45 16.22 2.33
C LYS A 89 6.94 16.02 2.48
N CYS A 90 6.32 15.14 1.68
CA CYS A 90 4.87 15.00 1.68
C CYS A 90 4.37 13.73 2.39
N GLY A 91 5.26 12.83 2.81
CA GLY A 91 4.90 11.59 3.50
C GLY A 91 4.16 10.57 2.63
N SER A 92 4.30 10.68 1.30
CA SER A 92 3.83 9.66 0.37
C SER A 92 4.81 8.49 0.32
N ALA A 93 4.31 7.31 0.00
CA ALA A 93 5.11 6.10 -0.05
C ALA A 93 4.97 5.38 -1.39
N TRP A 94 6.02 4.68 -1.80
CA TRP A 94 6.04 3.80 -2.96
C TRP A 94 6.50 2.42 -2.55
N LEU A 95 5.71 1.40 -2.87
CA LEU A 95 6.05 0.00 -2.64
C LEU A 95 6.08 -0.74 -3.96
N THR A 96 7.08 -1.62 -4.14
CA THR A 96 7.11 -2.54 -5.28
C THR A 96 6.00 -3.59 -5.15
N PRO A 97 5.60 -4.27 -6.26
CA PRO A 97 4.58 -5.32 -6.21
C PRO A 97 4.94 -6.42 -5.22
N GLU A 98 6.21 -6.85 -5.21
CA GLU A 98 6.74 -7.91 -4.35
C GLU A 98 6.66 -7.52 -2.87
N THR A 99 7.10 -6.30 -2.55
CA THR A 99 7.07 -5.77 -1.19
C THR A 99 5.63 -5.64 -0.70
N PHE A 100 4.74 -5.10 -1.53
CA PHE A 100 3.33 -4.95 -1.17
C PHE A 100 2.66 -6.32 -0.98
N ALA A 101 2.94 -7.28 -1.86
CA ALA A 101 2.45 -8.66 -1.72
C ALA A 101 2.98 -9.34 -0.44
N ALA A 102 4.24 -9.08 -0.05
CA ALA A 102 4.79 -9.59 1.20
C ALA A 102 4.06 -9.00 2.42
N VAL A 103 3.84 -7.69 2.44
CA VAL A 103 3.06 -7.02 3.52
C VAL A 103 1.65 -7.57 3.64
N CYS A 104 0.99 -7.87 2.52
CA CYS A 104 -0.36 -8.45 2.53
C CYS A 104 -0.42 -9.89 3.07
N ARG A 105 0.67 -10.66 2.96
CA ARG A 105 0.73 -12.08 3.36
C ARG A 105 1.29 -12.31 4.76
N ASP A 106 2.23 -11.49 5.16
CA ASP A 106 2.99 -11.67 6.40
C ASP A 106 2.48 -10.72 7.49
N ARG A 107 1.92 -11.30 8.54
CA ARG A 107 1.42 -10.53 9.70
C ARG A 107 2.52 -9.80 10.45
N GLU A 108 3.73 -10.32 10.46
CA GLU A 108 4.87 -9.68 11.11
C GLU A 108 5.32 -8.45 10.31
N ALA A 109 5.49 -8.59 8.99
CA ALA A 109 5.80 -7.48 8.10
C ALA A 109 4.70 -6.40 8.13
N LEU A 110 3.44 -6.80 8.12
CA LEU A 110 2.28 -5.91 8.26
C LEU A 110 2.33 -5.16 9.61
N GLY A 111 2.58 -5.87 10.71
CA GLY A 111 2.66 -5.29 12.05
C GLY A 111 3.81 -4.31 12.19
N ALA A 112 5.00 -4.68 11.71
CA ALA A 112 6.19 -3.83 11.72
C ALA A 112 5.98 -2.55 10.91
N LEU A 113 5.44 -2.67 9.70
CA LEU A 113 5.15 -1.52 8.85
C LEU A 113 4.06 -0.62 9.46
N ALA A 114 2.99 -1.20 10.01
CA ALA A 114 1.93 -0.44 10.65
C ALA A 114 2.43 0.32 11.89
N ALA A 115 3.30 -0.28 12.69
CA ALA A 115 3.93 0.38 13.84
C ALA A 115 4.84 1.54 13.40
N ALA A 116 5.62 1.34 12.34
CA ALA A 116 6.54 2.35 11.83
C ALA A 116 5.84 3.52 11.14
N VAL A 117 4.78 3.26 10.38
CA VAL A 117 3.94 4.29 9.73
C VAL A 117 3.10 5.06 10.75
N GLY A 118 3.05 4.61 11.97
CA GLY A 118 2.50 5.07 13.25
C GLY A 118 1.69 6.36 13.30
N GLY A 119 0.80 6.42 14.27
CA GLY A 119 -0.11 7.51 14.60
C GLY A 119 -1.52 6.97 14.76
N THR A 120 -2.22 7.48 15.76
CA THR A 120 -3.62 7.17 15.99
C THR A 120 -4.39 7.33 14.68
N ALA A 121 -5.11 6.30 14.29
CA ALA A 121 -6.05 6.35 13.18
C ALA A 121 -7.16 7.34 13.53
N GLN A 122 -6.87 8.62 13.43
CA GLN A 122 -7.94 9.58 13.23
C GLN A 122 -8.57 9.20 11.91
N SER A 123 -9.82 8.87 11.95
CA SER A 123 -10.62 8.60 10.74
C SER A 123 -10.64 9.88 9.92
N LEU A 124 -9.61 10.05 9.10
CA LEU A 124 -9.63 11.08 8.06
C LEU A 124 -10.74 10.67 7.12
N ARG A 125 -11.87 11.36 7.24
CA ARG A 125 -12.93 11.23 6.24
C ARG A 125 -12.31 11.58 4.90
N PRO A 126 -12.52 10.77 3.85
CA PRO A 126 -12.04 11.11 2.52
C PRO A 126 -12.52 12.53 2.19
N ASP A 127 -11.61 13.41 1.85
CA ASP A 127 -11.99 14.73 1.36
C ASP A 127 -12.45 14.59 -0.09
N PHE A 128 -13.75 14.41 -0.28
CA PHE A 128 -14.36 14.31 -1.60
C PHE A 128 -14.30 15.62 -2.39
N THR A 129 -13.84 16.72 -1.78
CA THR A 129 -13.68 18.02 -2.44
C THR A 129 -12.29 18.21 -3.02
N ALA A 130 -11.33 17.35 -2.65
CA ALA A 130 -9.98 17.40 -3.16
C ALA A 130 -9.98 17.16 -4.69
N LYS A 131 -9.30 18.03 -5.44
CA LYS A 131 -9.14 17.85 -6.90
C LYS A 131 -8.42 16.53 -7.18
N ILE A 132 -9.06 15.68 -7.98
CA ILE A 132 -8.42 14.45 -8.47
C ILE A 132 -7.14 14.83 -9.21
N ARG A 133 -6.03 14.28 -8.73
CA ARG A 133 -4.71 14.49 -9.32
C ARG A 133 -4.21 13.18 -9.88
N TYR A 134 -4.03 13.13 -11.18
CA TYR A 134 -3.38 12.00 -11.83
C TYR A 134 -1.87 12.17 -11.77
N VAL A 135 -1.18 11.13 -11.38
CA VAL A 135 0.27 11.11 -11.19
C VAL A 135 0.95 10.06 -12.07
N ARG A 136 2.25 10.21 -12.28
CA ARG A 136 3.02 9.31 -13.12
C ARG A 136 3.87 8.36 -12.29
N CYS A 137 4.11 7.17 -12.83
CA CYS A 137 5.00 6.19 -12.21
C CYS A 137 6.42 6.76 -12.11
N PRO A 138 7.04 6.73 -10.91
CA PRO A 138 8.40 7.27 -10.74
C PRO A 138 9.48 6.44 -11.43
N VAL A 139 9.12 5.24 -11.95
CA VAL A 139 10.06 4.32 -12.62
C VAL A 139 9.93 4.41 -14.15
N CYS A 140 8.70 4.39 -14.71
CA CYS A 140 8.49 4.33 -16.16
C CYS A 140 7.76 5.53 -16.76
N ASP A 141 7.44 6.53 -15.97
CA ASP A 141 6.75 7.78 -16.35
C ASP A 141 5.35 7.60 -16.98
N LYS A 142 4.80 6.39 -17.00
CA LYS A 142 3.42 6.13 -17.43
C LYS A 142 2.44 6.58 -16.36
N MET A 143 1.23 7.00 -16.78
CA MET A 143 0.15 7.34 -15.85
C MET A 143 -0.17 6.17 -14.95
N LEU A 144 -0.36 6.44 -13.65
CA LEU A 144 -0.83 5.45 -12.69
C LEU A 144 -2.34 5.25 -12.82
N ASN A 145 -2.78 4.02 -12.59
CA ASN A 145 -4.19 3.68 -12.53
C ASN A 145 -4.71 3.88 -11.12
N ARG A 146 -5.79 4.64 -10.97
CA ARG A 146 -6.47 4.82 -9.68
C ARG A 146 -7.40 3.63 -9.41
N VAL A 147 -7.18 2.94 -8.31
CA VAL A 147 -7.90 1.73 -7.93
C VAL A 147 -8.42 1.85 -6.51
N ASN A 148 -9.69 1.51 -6.27
CA ASN A 148 -10.20 1.37 -4.92
C ASN A 148 -9.65 0.06 -4.33
N PHE A 149 -8.76 0.18 -3.36
CA PHE A 149 -8.14 -0.98 -2.71
C PHE A 149 -9.21 -1.86 -2.04
N GLY A 150 -9.23 -3.14 -2.42
CA GLY A 150 -10.17 -4.11 -1.86
C GLY A 150 -11.66 -3.81 -2.12
N HIS A 151 -11.99 -2.99 -3.09
CA HIS A 151 -13.34 -2.58 -3.50
C HIS A 151 -14.20 -1.94 -2.39
N ARG A 152 -13.94 -2.25 -1.13
CA ARG A 152 -14.73 -1.80 0.06
C ARG A 152 -13.92 -0.98 1.06
N SER A 153 -12.60 -0.85 0.89
CA SER A 153 -11.77 -0.07 1.83
C SER A 153 -12.11 1.42 1.83
N GLY A 154 -12.62 1.94 0.72
CA GLY A 154 -12.78 3.37 0.48
C GLY A 154 -11.46 4.09 0.21
N VAL A 155 -10.33 3.39 0.21
CA VAL A 155 -9.01 3.96 -0.05
C VAL A 155 -8.69 3.83 -1.53
N ILE A 156 -8.43 4.95 -2.18
CA ILE A 156 -8.02 4.98 -3.59
C ILE A 156 -6.50 5.01 -3.62
N VAL A 157 -5.90 4.07 -4.31
CA VAL A 157 -4.44 3.96 -4.48
C VAL A 157 -4.07 4.08 -5.95
N ASP A 158 -2.89 4.58 -6.23
CA ASP A 158 -2.39 4.77 -7.58
C ASP A 158 -1.40 3.66 -7.95
N VAL A 159 -1.71 2.85 -8.96
CA VAL A 159 -1.01 1.61 -9.28
C VAL A 159 -0.33 1.69 -10.64
N CYS A 160 0.95 1.34 -10.69
CA CYS A 160 1.63 0.95 -11.91
C CYS A 160 1.62 -0.57 -12.04
N LYS A 161 1.09 -1.06 -13.14
CA LYS A 161 0.99 -2.50 -13.42
C LYS A 161 2.30 -3.29 -13.22
N HIS A 162 3.45 -2.68 -13.49
CA HIS A 162 4.74 -3.36 -13.51
C HIS A 162 5.70 -2.94 -12.40
N HIS A 163 5.47 -1.78 -11.75
CA HIS A 163 6.48 -1.19 -10.89
C HIS A 163 6.04 -0.97 -9.45
N GLY A 164 4.73 -0.96 -9.16
CA GLY A 164 4.27 -0.86 -7.78
C GLY A 164 3.08 0.04 -7.54
N VAL A 165 2.91 0.39 -6.28
CA VAL A 165 1.80 1.19 -5.77
C VAL A 165 2.34 2.45 -5.12
N TRP A 166 1.76 3.58 -5.49
CA TRP A 166 1.98 4.84 -4.82
C TRP A 166 0.81 5.15 -3.89
N PHE A 167 1.15 5.53 -2.68
CA PHE A 167 0.23 5.92 -1.63
C PHE A 167 0.44 7.40 -1.33
N GLU A 168 -0.63 8.19 -1.38
CA GLU A 168 -0.62 9.54 -0.83
C GLU A 168 -0.41 9.50 0.70
N ARG A 169 -0.26 10.67 1.30
CA ARG A 169 -0.19 10.77 2.75
C ARG A 169 -1.37 10.04 3.39
N ASP A 170 -1.09 9.23 4.38
CA ASP A 170 -2.05 8.46 5.18
C ASP A 170 -2.79 7.31 4.46
N GLU A 171 -2.75 7.20 3.13
CA GLU A 171 -3.39 6.09 2.41
C GLU A 171 -2.77 4.74 2.78
N LEU A 172 -1.44 4.66 2.85
CA LEU A 172 -0.76 3.44 3.29
C LEU A 172 -1.26 2.99 4.67
N ARG A 173 -1.37 3.91 5.63
CA ARG A 173 -1.90 3.61 6.96
C ARG A 173 -3.34 3.08 6.91
N GLN A 174 -4.19 3.69 6.09
CA GLN A 174 -5.58 3.27 5.93
C GLN A 174 -5.65 1.86 5.32
N VAL A 175 -4.82 1.56 4.31
CA VAL A 175 -4.70 0.23 3.72
C VAL A 175 -4.23 -0.79 4.74
N LEU A 176 -3.16 -0.51 5.50
CA LEU A 176 -2.66 -1.40 6.56
C LEU A 176 -3.73 -1.67 7.62
N SER A 177 -4.44 -0.63 8.05
CA SER A 177 -5.55 -0.75 9.01
C SER A 177 -6.72 -1.58 8.45
N PHE A 178 -7.03 -1.47 7.17
CA PHE A 178 -8.03 -2.29 6.50
C PHE A 178 -7.61 -3.77 6.48
N ILE A 179 -6.35 -4.05 6.15
CA ILE A 179 -5.79 -5.41 6.15
C ILE A 179 -5.82 -6.00 7.56
N GLN A 180 -5.37 -5.26 8.57
CA GLN A 180 -5.36 -5.71 9.97
C GLN A 180 -6.74 -6.07 10.50
N ARG A 181 -7.79 -5.40 10.02
CA ARG A 181 -9.19 -5.68 10.38
C ARG A 181 -9.80 -6.84 9.60
N GLY A 182 -9.01 -7.59 8.85
CA GLY A 182 -9.48 -8.75 8.07
C GLY A 182 -10.15 -8.38 6.74
N GLY A 183 -9.87 -7.18 6.22
CA GLY A 183 -10.46 -6.71 4.97
C GLY A 183 -10.08 -7.55 3.76
N LEU A 184 -8.86 -8.10 3.72
CA LEU A 184 -8.43 -9.00 2.65
C LEU A 184 -9.18 -10.34 2.68
N GLU A 185 -9.35 -10.93 3.86
CA GLU A 185 -10.10 -12.18 4.03
C GLU A 185 -11.58 -12.00 3.64
N GLN A 186 -12.14 -10.83 3.99
CA GLN A 186 -13.50 -10.53 3.56
C GLN A 186 -13.61 -10.39 2.04
N MET A 187 -12.66 -9.72 1.42
CA MET A 187 -12.60 -9.57 -0.04
C MET A 187 -12.49 -10.92 -0.76
N LEU A 188 -11.69 -11.84 -0.23
CA LEU A 188 -11.59 -13.21 -0.74
C LEU A 188 -12.94 -13.93 -0.71
N ARG A 189 -13.62 -13.88 0.43
CA ARG A 189 -14.96 -14.48 0.59
C ARG A 189 -15.99 -13.90 -0.41
N ASP A 190 -15.95 -12.57 -0.58
CA ASP A 190 -16.86 -11.90 -1.51
C ASP A 190 -16.63 -12.35 -2.96
N VAL A 191 -15.36 -12.47 -3.36
CA VAL A 191 -15.00 -12.94 -4.71
C VAL A 191 -15.39 -14.41 -4.93
N GLU A 192 -15.13 -15.27 -3.94
CA GLU A 192 -15.54 -16.68 -4.01
C GLU A 192 -17.05 -16.82 -4.13
N GLU A 193 -17.82 -16.03 -3.39
CA GLU A 193 -19.28 -16.07 -3.46
C GLU A 193 -19.80 -15.55 -4.79
N GLN A 194 -19.22 -14.47 -5.31
CA GLN A 194 -19.56 -13.95 -6.64
C GLN A 194 -19.26 -15.00 -7.72
N GLU A 195 -18.14 -15.70 -7.63
CA GLU A 195 -17.80 -16.76 -8.59
C GLU A 195 -18.77 -17.92 -8.51
N LYS A 196 -19.18 -18.35 -7.31
CA LYS A 196 -20.23 -19.38 -7.14
C LYS A 196 -21.56 -18.96 -7.77
N ILE A 197 -21.97 -17.69 -7.58
CA ILE A 197 -23.18 -17.14 -8.18
C ILE A 197 -23.06 -17.16 -9.71
N ARG A 198 -21.92 -16.73 -10.25
CA ARG A 198 -21.64 -16.72 -11.68
C ARG A 198 -21.72 -18.14 -12.27
N GLN A 199 -21.09 -19.12 -11.63
CA GLN A 199 -21.12 -20.52 -12.08
C GLN A 199 -22.54 -21.09 -12.07
N ARG A 200 -23.34 -20.80 -11.03
CA ARG A 200 -24.74 -21.19 -10.98
C ARG A 200 -25.55 -20.56 -12.12
N ALA A 201 -25.36 -19.27 -12.38
CA ALA A 201 -26.04 -18.57 -13.48
C ALA A 201 -25.67 -19.15 -14.85
N LEU A 202 -24.39 -19.47 -15.08
CA LEU A 202 -23.93 -20.13 -16.30
C LEU A 202 -24.50 -21.54 -16.44
N GLY A 203 -24.57 -22.31 -15.35
CA GLY A 203 -25.20 -23.66 -15.33
C GLY A 203 -26.70 -23.64 -15.61
N LEU A 204 -27.42 -22.58 -15.22
CA LEU A 204 -28.83 -22.37 -15.55
C LEU A 204 -29.05 -21.95 -17.02
N TYR A 205 -28.00 -21.41 -17.66
CA TYR A 205 -28.05 -20.93 -19.05
C TYR A 205 -27.40 -21.92 -20.04
N ALA A 206 -27.06 -23.14 -19.59
CA ALA A 206 -26.58 -24.17 -20.50
C ALA A 206 -27.72 -24.49 -21.49
N PRO A 207 -27.58 -24.15 -22.79
CA PRO A 207 -28.60 -24.53 -23.78
C PRO A 207 -28.70 -26.05 -23.77
N SER A 208 -29.93 -26.58 -23.85
CA SER A 208 -30.20 -27.99 -24.03
C SER A 208 -29.35 -28.50 -25.21
N MET A 209 -28.35 -29.34 -24.90
CA MET A 209 -27.38 -29.84 -25.88
C MET A 209 -28.13 -30.50 -27.06
N PRO A 210 -27.78 -30.14 -28.30
CA PRO A 210 -28.24 -30.93 -29.44
C PRO A 210 -27.59 -32.31 -29.40
N SER A 211 -28.34 -33.31 -29.85
CA SER A 211 -27.96 -34.72 -29.93
C SER A 211 -26.58 -34.94 -30.59
N PRO A 212 -25.81 -35.98 -30.17
CA PRO A 212 -24.43 -36.20 -30.58
C PRO A 212 -24.30 -36.79 -31.99
N ALA A 213 -24.71 -36.06 -33.00
CA ALA A 213 -24.63 -36.52 -34.40
C ALA A 213 -23.70 -35.68 -35.30
N ASP A 214 -23.07 -34.66 -34.79
CA ASP A 214 -22.18 -33.83 -35.58
C ASP A 214 -20.73 -33.76 -35.01
N ASP A 215 -19.79 -33.94 -35.90
CA ASP A 215 -18.33 -33.99 -35.68
C ASP A 215 -17.71 -32.68 -35.06
N ARG A 216 -18.58 -31.77 -34.63
CA ARG A 216 -18.21 -30.59 -33.80
C ARG A 216 -18.14 -30.88 -32.32
N SER A 217 -18.45 -32.09 -31.90
CA SER A 217 -18.51 -32.54 -30.50
C SER A 217 -17.16 -32.47 -29.81
N ALA A 218 -16.03 -32.77 -30.50
CA ALA A 218 -14.69 -32.73 -29.93
C ALA A 218 -14.24 -31.32 -29.59
N ALA A 219 -14.55 -30.31 -30.41
CA ALA A 219 -14.19 -28.92 -30.16
C ALA A 219 -15.01 -28.30 -29.01
N ILE A 220 -16.30 -28.70 -28.90
CA ILE A 220 -17.19 -28.26 -27.82
C ILE A 220 -16.74 -28.90 -26.50
N THR A 221 -16.39 -30.20 -26.51
CA THR A 221 -15.89 -30.92 -25.32
C THR A 221 -14.57 -30.32 -24.84
N ALA A 222 -13.62 -30.00 -25.74
CA ALA A 222 -12.39 -29.33 -25.39
C ALA A 222 -12.59 -27.89 -24.83
N TYR A 223 -13.58 -27.17 -25.36
CA TYR A 223 -13.97 -25.86 -24.84
C TYR A 223 -14.65 -25.97 -23.45
N LEU A 224 -15.49 -26.95 -23.23
CA LEU A 224 -16.13 -27.22 -21.96
C LEU A 224 -15.14 -27.75 -20.91
N ASP A 225 -14.16 -28.57 -21.29
CA ASP A 225 -13.06 -29.01 -20.40
C ASP A 225 -12.13 -27.86 -20.05
N ALA A 226 -11.89 -26.94 -20.96
CA ALA A 226 -11.14 -25.71 -20.68
C ALA A 226 -11.93 -24.75 -19.77
N ALA A 227 -13.25 -24.70 -19.91
CA ALA A 227 -14.14 -23.91 -19.08
C ALA A 227 -14.41 -24.57 -17.71
N ALA A 228 -14.38 -25.91 -17.62
CA ALA A 228 -14.52 -26.68 -16.39
C ALA A 228 -13.26 -26.68 -15.51
N LYS A 229 -12.10 -26.36 -16.07
CA LYS A 229 -10.94 -25.93 -15.29
C LYS A 229 -11.21 -24.52 -14.80
N GLY A 230 -12.12 -24.43 -13.82
CA GLY A 230 -12.40 -23.19 -13.12
C GLY A 230 -11.11 -22.52 -12.66
N PRO A 231 -11.09 -21.19 -12.54
CA PRO A 231 -9.91 -20.49 -12.05
C PRO A 231 -9.50 -21.12 -10.72
N GLU A 232 -8.19 -21.35 -10.58
CA GLU A 232 -7.61 -21.80 -9.31
C GLU A 232 -8.19 -20.97 -8.15
N PRO A 233 -8.40 -21.56 -6.97
CA PRO A 233 -8.95 -20.84 -5.83
C PRO A 233 -8.12 -19.58 -5.64
N LEU A 234 -8.79 -18.42 -5.73
CA LEU A 234 -8.17 -17.11 -5.65
C LEU A 234 -7.43 -16.99 -4.31
N SER A 235 -6.13 -17.25 -4.34
CA SER A 235 -5.27 -17.00 -3.20
C SER A 235 -5.14 -15.48 -2.96
N LEU A 236 -4.81 -15.09 -1.73
CA LEU A 236 -4.44 -13.69 -1.41
C LEU A 236 -3.45 -13.10 -2.43
N LEU A 237 -2.54 -13.94 -2.92
CA LEU A 237 -1.56 -13.58 -3.95
C LEU A 237 -2.23 -13.24 -5.29
N ALA A 238 -3.22 -14.02 -5.70
CA ALA A 238 -3.96 -13.76 -6.94
C ALA A 238 -4.75 -12.45 -6.88
N LEU A 239 -5.31 -12.11 -5.71
CA LEU A 239 -6.00 -10.83 -5.50
C LEU A 239 -5.04 -9.65 -5.53
N VAL A 240 -3.89 -9.75 -4.85
CA VAL A 240 -2.87 -8.71 -4.89
C VAL A 240 -2.34 -8.57 -6.33
N ASN A 241 -2.05 -9.67 -7.03
CA ASN A 241 -1.62 -9.65 -8.43
C ASN A 241 -2.69 -9.04 -9.36
N LYS A 242 -3.97 -9.20 -9.04
CA LYS A 242 -5.06 -8.58 -9.81
C LYS A 242 -5.08 -7.05 -9.70
N LEU A 243 -4.50 -6.46 -8.66
CA LEU A 243 -4.26 -5.01 -8.58
C LEU A 243 -3.23 -4.56 -9.63
N PHE A 244 -2.35 -5.46 -10.05
CA PHE A 244 -1.30 -5.21 -11.03
C PHE A 244 -1.65 -5.79 -12.44
N SER A 245 -2.83 -6.35 -12.62
CA SER A 245 -3.33 -6.87 -13.91
C SER A 245 -4.10 -5.80 -14.67
#